data_2fa51bbbc430055ddb20ca793bc608a2
#
_entry.id   2fa51bbbc430055ddb20ca793bc608a2
#
_cell.length_a   1.000
_cell.length_b   1.000
_cell.length_c   1.000
_cell.angle_alpha   90.00
_cell.angle_beta   90.00
_cell.angle_gamma   90.00
#
_symmetry.space_group_name_H-M   'P 1'
#
loop_
_entity.id
_entity.type
_entity.pdbx_description
1 polymer ?
#
loop_
_entity_poly.entity_id
_entity_poly.type
_entity_poly.pdbx_seq_one_letter_code
_entity_poly.pdbx_strand_id
1 'polypeptide(L)'
;LTAAAFQSGLTSAADLYIGGFDTHSTHDSLHEPLLAFSTDAIQLFWQIAEEKGIADRVTLVIGSDFGRTPHYNSTDGKDHWPIGSVVLMEKNAPWTNKIIGNTDEGHNAQKINPDTLEIDEKNGTVIYPKHVHKAVRRYLGIENSSVEENLEFTNTEDFNFFA
;
A
#
# COMPACT_ATOMS: atom_id res chain seq x y z
N LEU A 1 3.56 15.09 15.18
CA LEU A 1 4.39 14.33 16.13
C LEU A 1 5.35 13.40 15.36
N THR A 2 4.85 12.51 14.50
CA THR A 2 5.64 11.51 13.72
C THR A 2 6.78 12.14 12.94
N ALA A 3 6.53 13.19 12.14
CA ALA A 3 7.57 13.87 11.38
C ALA A 3 8.65 14.52 12.27
N ALA A 4 8.29 14.98 13.47
CA ALA A 4 9.26 15.49 14.42
C ALA A 4 10.14 14.37 15.02
N ALA A 5 9.54 13.20 15.26
CA ALA A 5 10.28 12.03 15.75
C ALA A 5 11.29 11.52 14.69
N PHE A 6 10.88 11.50 13.41
CA PHE A 6 11.78 11.17 12.30
C PHE A 6 12.92 12.20 12.17
N GLN A 7 12.59 13.51 12.19
CA GLN A 7 13.59 14.56 12.09
C GLN A 7 14.66 14.48 13.21
N SER A 8 14.24 14.15 14.43
CA SER A 8 15.14 14.03 15.59
C SER A 8 15.91 12.72 15.65
N GLY A 9 15.64 11.77 14.74
CA GLY A 9 16.22 10.43 14.76
C GLY A 9 15.72 9.55 15.92
N LEU A 10 14.60 9.91 16.55
CA LEU A 10 14.01 9.14 17.65
C LEU A 10 13.40 7.83 17.18
N THR A 11 12.89 7.81 15.95
CA THR A 11 12.39 6.59 15.29
C THR A 11 12.66 6.65 13.79
N SER A 12 12.74 5.49 13.14
CA SER A 12 12.84 5.31 11.69
C SER A 12 11.57 4.74 11.05
N ALA A 13 10.60 4.31 11.86
CA ALA A 13 9.32 3.78 11.38
C ALA A 13 8.18 4.22 12.30
N ALA A 14 6.99 4.32 11.76
CA ALA A 14 5.78 4.62 12.51
C ALA A 14 4.55 4.06 11.78
N ASP A 15 3.65 3.45 12.53
CA ASP A 15 2.34 3.05 12.04
C ASP A 15 1.31 4.11 12.42
N LEU A 16 0.48 4.50 11.47
CA LEU A 16 -0.63 5.42 11.65
C LEU A 16 -1.92 4.73 11.20
N TYR A 17 -2.99 4.94 11.95
CA TYR A 17 -4.25 4.28 11.70
C TYR A 17 -5.37 5.30 11.47
N ILE A 18 -6.16 5.07 10.41
CA ILE A 18 -7.40 5.80 10.13
C ILE A 18 -8.53 4.76 10.09
N GLY A 19 -9.43 4.82 11.05
CA GLY A 19 -10.55 3.88 11.15
C GLY A 19 -11.80 4.38 10.43
N GLY A 20 -12.86 3.54 10.46
CA GLY A 20 -14.18 3.88 9.96
C GLY A 20 -14.50 3.35 8.56
N PHE A 21 -13.59 2.64 7.91
CA PHE A 21 -13.77 2.10 6.56
C PHE A 21 -14.59 0.79 6.50
N ASP A 22 -15.08 0.30 7.64
CA ASP A 22 -15.93 -0.90 7.71
C ASP A 22 -17.39 -0.59 7.38
N THR A 23 -17.66 -0.28 6.12
CA THR A 23 -18.91 0.33 5.63
C THR A 23 -19.89 -0.69 5.06
N HIS A 24 -20.40 -1.61 5.91
CA HIS A 24 -21.39 -2.62 5.53
C HIS A 24 -22.81 -2.06 5.29
N SER A 25 -23.02 -0.76 5.53
CA SER A 25 -24.26 -0.05 5.21
C SER A 25 -23.94 1.37 4.80
N THR A 26 -24.80 1.99 4.00
CA THR A 26 -24.69 3.41 3.59
C THR A 26 -23.25 3.80 3.18
N HIS A 27 -22.62 2.95 2.36
CA HIS A 27 -21.19 3.01 2.03
C HIS A 27 -20.73 4.40 1.60
N ASP A 28 -21.37 5.00 0.60
CA ASP A 28 -20.88 6.23 0.00
C ASP A 28 -20.86 7.39 1.00
N SER A 29 -21.95 7.54 1.78
CA SER A 29 -22.04 8.60 2.79
C SER A 29 -21.02 8.51 3.92
N LEU A 30 -20.50 7.30 4.18
CA LEU A 30 -19.46 7.05 5.19
C LEU A 30 -18.06 7.06 4.59
N HIS A 31 -17.89 6.41 3.45
CA HIS A 31 -16.59 6.15 2.85
C HIS A 31 -15.97 7.39 2.17
N GLU A 32 -16.78 8.16 1.42
CA GLU A 32 -16.29 9.35 0.72
C GLU A 32 -15.68 10.39 1.66
N PRO A 33 -16.33 10.79 2.78
CA PRO A 33 -15.73 11.73 3.72
C PRO A 33 -14.44 11.21 4.36
N LEU A 34 -14.34 9.88 4.59
CA LEU A 34 -13.13 9.26 5.13
C LEU A 34 -11.99 9.26 4.12
N LEU A 35 -12.27 9.04 2.83
CA LEU A 35 -11.27 9.17 1.77
C LEU A 35 -10.76 10.59 1.67
N ALA A 36 -11.65 11.60 1.70
CA ALA A 36 -11.28 13.01 1.71
C ALA A 36 -10.37 13.32 2.91
N PHE A 37 -10.80 12.93 4.12
CA PHE A 37 -10.00 13.12 5.33
C PHE A 37 -8.62 12.44 5.23
N SER A 38 -8.56 11.21 4.70
CA SER A 38 -7.31 10.49 4.53
C SER A 38 -6.38 11.18 3.53
N THR A 39 -6.93 11.69 2.44
CA THR A 39 -6.17 12.44 1.43
C THR A 39 -5.60 13.73 2.00
N ASP A 40 -6.41 14.48 2.76
CA ASP A 40 -5.97 15.71 3.44
C ASP A 40 -4.87 15.42 4.48
N ALA A 41 -5.01 14.33 5.23
CA ALA A 41 -4.01 13.91 6.20
C ALA A 41 -2.67 13.53 5.54
N ILE A 42 -2.69 12.84 4.39
CA ILE A 42 -1.51 12.52 3.60
C ILE A 42 -0.86 13.80 3.07
N GLN A 43 -1.65 14.71 2.52
CA GLN A 43 -1.15 15.99 2.02
C GLN A 43 -0.49 16.81 3.15
N LEU A 44 -1.14 16.90 4.31
CA LEU A 44 -0.61 17.59 5.48
C LEU A 44 0.70 16.94 5.96
N PHE A 45 0.77 15.60 5.97
CA PHE A 45 2.00 14.90 6.33
C PHE A 45 3.16 15.29 5.42
N TRP A 46 2.97 15.32 4.10
CA TRP A 46 4.00 15.73 3.15
C TRP A 46 4.41 17.19 3.30
N GLN A 47 3.46 18.11 3.55
CA GLN A 47 3.78 19.52 3.86
C GLN A 47 4.69 19.64 5.09
N ILE A 48 4.33 18.94 6.16
CA ILE A 48 5.15 18.94 7.39
C ILE A 48 6.51 18.27 7.16
N ALA A 49 6.59 17.21 6.36
CA ALA A 49 7.85 16.56 6.01
C ALA A 49 8.78 17.48 5.22
N GLU A 50 8.24 18.28 4.30
CA GLU A 50 8.98 19.33 3.59
C GLU A 50 9.50 20.41 4.55
N GLU A 51 8.63 20.97 5.39
CA GLU A 51 9.00 21.99 6.38
C GLU A 51 10.10 21.51 7.33
N LYS A 52 10.15 20.21 7.62
CA LYS A 52 11.15 19.58 8.49
C LYS A 52 12.40 19.10 7.75
N GLY A 53 12.45 19.23 6.43
CA GLY A 53 13.57 18.81 5.62
C GLY A 53 13.81 17.30 5.62
N ILE A 54 12.76 16.50 5.70
CA ILE A 54 12.82 15.02 5.72
C ILE A 54 12.06 14.36 4.55
N ALA A 55 11.37 15.13 3.72
CA ALA A 55 10.49 14.60 2.68
C ALA A 55 11.21 13.70 1.66
N ASP A 56 12.49 13.91 1.44
CA ASP A 56 13.36 13.12 0.55
C ASP A 56 13.89 11.81 1.17
N ARG A 57 13.49 11.53 2.42
CA ARG A 57 13.95 10.36 3.19
C ARG A 57 12.81 9.55 3.78
N VAL A 58 11.60 9.76 3.28
CA VAL A 58 10.40 9.10 3.77
C VAL A 58 9.74 8.33 2.64
N THR A 59 9.51 7.06 2.87
CA THR A 59 8.63 6.21 2.06
C THR A 59 7.33 6.01 2.82
N LEU A 60 6.20 6.37 2.21
CA LEU A 60 4.86 6.18 2.78
C LEU A 60 4.20 4.98 2.11
N VAL A 61 3.71 4.05 2.93
CA VAL A 61 2.94 2.87 2.50
C VAL A 61 1.54 2.98 3.05
N ILE A 62 0.53 2.92 2.18
CA ILE A 62 -0.88 3.00 2.55
C ILE A 62 -1.58 1.75 2.05
N GLY A 63 -2.24 1.04 2.94
CA GLY A 63 -2.96 -0.19 2.61
C GLY A 63 -4.07 -0.48 3.61
N SER A 64 -4.82 -1.53 3.34
CA SER A 64 -5.81 -2.10 4.25
C SER A 64 -5.74 -3.63 4.18
N ASP A 65 -6.40 -4.30 5.12
CA ASP A 65 -6.41 -5.77 5.22
C ASP A 65 -7.06 -6.42 3.99
N PHE A 66 -8.12 -5.79 3.49
CA PHE A 66 -8.91 -6.25 2.35
C PHE A 66 -9.62 -5.08 1.66
N GLY A 67 -10.18 -5.32 0.50
CA GLY A 67 -11.00 -4.35 -0.24
C GLY A 67 -12.48 -4.46 0.09
N ARG A 68 -13.30 -3.76 -0.69
CA ARG A 68 -14.76 -3.81 -0.64
C ARG A 68 -15.32 -4.36 -1.95
N THR A 69 -16.45 -5.05 -1.86
CA THR A 69 -17.14 -5.60 -3.03
C THR A 69 -17.40 -4.52 -4.10
N PRO A 70 -17.30 -4.86 -5.39
CA PRO A 70 -17.62 -3.91 -6.47
C PRO A 70 -19.11 -3.52 -6.51
N HIS A 71 -19.99 -4.34 -5.91
CA HIS A 71 -21.44 -4.15 -5.84
C HIS A 71 -21.89 -3.82 -4.43
N TYR A 72 -23.04 -3.18 -4.32
CA TYR A 72 -23.70 -2.89 -3.04
C TYR A 72 -24.50 -4.09 -2.52
N ASN A 73 -24.56 -4.22 -1.22
CA ASN A 73 -25.46 -5.15 -0.54
C ASN A 73 -26.87 -4.54 -0.31
N SER A 74 -27.76 -5.25 0.38
CA SER A 74 -29.15 -4.83 0.60
C SER A 74 -29.33 -3.59 1.50
N THR A 75 -28.26 -3.09 2.10
CA THR A 75 -28.27 -1.91 2.99
C THR A 75 -27.45 -0.76 2.43
N ASP A 76 -27.25 -0.72 1.11
CA ASP A 76 -26.40 0.25 0.42
C ASP A 76 -24.96 0.29 0.97
N GLY A 77 -24.50 -0.83 1.54
CA GLY A 77 -23.15 -1.04 2.00
C GLY A 77 -22.34 -1.86 1.02
N LYS A 78 -21.05 -2.05 1.32
CA LYS A 78 -20.16 -2.96 0.59
C LYS A 78 -19.51 -3.91 1.56
N ASP A 79 -19.56 -5.20 1.23
CA ASP A 79 -18.98 -6.26 2.05
C ASP A 79 -17.49 -6.43 1.77
N HIS A 80 -16.84 -7.36 2.46
CA HIS A 80 -15.42 -7.64 2.29
C HIS A 80 -15.12 -8.24 0.91
N TRP A 81 -14.01 -7.80 0.32
CA TRP A 81 -13.52 -8.34 -0.95
C TRP A 81 -12.02 -8.64 -0.84
N PRO A 82 -11.56 -9.81 -1.33
CA PRO A 82 -10.16 -10.19 -1.15
C PRO A 82 -9.18 -9.39 -2.01
N ILE A 83 -9.67 -8.53 -2.89
CA ILE A 83 -8.85 -7.67 -3.74
C ILE A 83 -8.84 -6.27 -3.14
N GLY A 84 -7.65 -5.78 -2.84
CA GLY A 84 -7.39 -4.43 -2.34
C GLY A 84 -6.30 -3.76 -3.15
N SER A 85 -5.91 -2.57 -2.70
CA SER A 85 -4.83 -1.80 -3.29
C SER A 85 -3.86 -1.34 -2.22
N VAL A 86 -2.60 -1.19 -2.60
CA VAL A 86 -1.55 -0.57 -1.79
C VAL A 86 -1.01 0.62 -2.55
N VAL A 87 -0.88 1.76 -1.89
CA VAL A 87 -0.25 2.96 -2.45
C VAL A 87 1.12 3.13 -1.82
N LEU A 88 2.13 3.30 -2.66
CA LEU A 88 3.50 3.60 -2.26
C LEU A 88 3.84 5.01 -2.74
N MET A 89 4.36 5.84 -1.86
CA MET A 89 4.70 7.23 -2.16
C MET A 89 6.09 7.55 -1.63
N GLU A 90 6.90 8.19 -2.47
CA GLU A 90 8.20 8.73 -2.10
C GLU A 90 8.52 9.92 -3.00
N LYS A 91 9.12 10.96 -2.42
CA LYS A 91 9.46 12.17 -3.16
C LYS A 91 10.58 11.92 -4.15
N ASN A 92 10.36 12.30 -5.41
CA ASN A 92 11.34 12.21 -6.51
C ASN A 92 11.83 10.78 -6.84
N ALA A 93 11.19 9.75 -6.34
CA ALA A 93 11.59 8.39 -6.65
C ALA A 93 11.25 8.03 -8.11
N PRO A 94 12.17 7.39 -8.86
CA PRO A 94 11.98 7.09 -10.28
C PRO A 94 10.90 6.04 -10.54
N TRP A 95 10.59 5.24 -9.53
CA TRP A 95 9.61 4.14 -9.62
C TRP A 95 8.14 4.59 -9.43
N THR A 96 7.89 5.87 -9.20
CA THR A 96 6.54 6.43 -9.01
C THR A 96 5.76 6.62 -10.33
N ASN A 97 4.51 7.10 -10.25
CA ASN A 97 3.62 7.39 -11.38
C ASN A 97 3.29 6.17 -12.26
N LYS A 98 3.18 5.00 -11.67
CA LYS A 98 2.75 3.77 -12.35
C LYS A 98 1.69 3.02 -11.54
N ILE A 99 0.88 2.25 -12.22
CA ILE A 99 -0.07 1.30 -11.64
C ILE A 99 0.42 -0.10 -12.01
N ILE A 100 0.52 -0.97 -11.01
CA ILE A 100 0.96 -2.36 -11.17
C ILE A 100 -0.17 -3.27 -10.68
N GLY A 101 -0.46 -4.29 -11.45
CA GLY A 101 -1.60 -5.17 -11.20
C GLY A 101 -2.86 -4.71 -11.93
N ASN A 102 -3.75 -5.63 -12.16
CA ASN A 102 -5.02 -5.41 -12.82
C ASN A 102 -6.04 -6.43 -12.36
N THR A 103 -7.31 -6.16 -12.63
CA THR A 103 -8.41 -7.10 -12.41
C THR A 103 -9.10 -7.43 -13.73
N ASP A 104 -9.68 -8.61 -13.83
CA ASP A 104 -10.57 -8.98 -14.91
C ASP A 104 -11.98 -8.34 -14.77
N GLU A 105 -12.88 -8.61 -15.70
CA GLU A 105 -14.27 -8.10 -15.65
C GLU A 105 -15.06 -8.59 -14.43
N GLY A 106 -14.64 -9.71 -13.82
CA GLY A 106 -15.21 -10.24 -12.59
C GLY A 106 -14.59 -9.66 -11.32
N HIS A 107 -13.70 -8.65 -11.46
CA HIS A 107 -12.92 -8.06 -10.37
C HIS A 107 -12.03 -9.06 -9.62
N ASN A 108 -11.51 -10.08 -10.32
CA ASN A 108 -10.50 -10.98 -9.80
C ASN A 108 -9.11 -10.50 -10.21
N ALA A 109 -8.12 -10.69 -9.33
CA ALA A 109 -6.75 -10.28 -9.62
C ALA A 109 -6.16 -11.11 -10.79
N GLN A 110 -5.59 -10.43 -11.76
CA GLN A 110 -4.86 -11.05 -12.86
C GLN A 110 -3.42 -11.37 -12.45
N LYS A 111 -2.81 -12.33 -13.16
CA LYS A 111 -1.41 -12.70 -12.95
C LYS A 111 -0.48 -11.69 -13.60
N ILE A 112 0.55 -11.31 -12.88
CA ILE A 112 1.53 -10.31 -13.30
C ILE A 112 2.90 -10.98 -13.37
N ASN A 113 3.64 -10.68 -14.41
CA ASN A 113 5.05 -11.09 -14.53
C ASN A 113 5.88 -10.30 -13.50
N PRO A 114 6.64 -10.95 -12.61
CA PRO A 114 7.37 -10.28 -11.55
C PRO A 114 8.48 -9.34 -12.04
N ASP A 115 9.06 -9.61 -13.21
CA ASP A 115 10.17 -8.83 -13.76
C ASP A 115 9.70 -7.63 -14.58
N THR A 116 8.71 -7.86 -15.47
CA THR A 116 8.22 -6.81 -16.40
C THR A 116 7.07 -6.00 -15.83
N LEU A 117 6.39 -6.51 -14.80
CA LEU A 117 5.19 -5.95 -14.15
C LEU A 117 3.97 -5.88 -15.07
N GLU A 118 4.00 -6.56 -16.21
CA GLU A 118 2.90 -6.67 -17.18
C GLU A 118 2.02 -7.90 -16.90
N ILE A 119 0.81 -7.89 -17.43
CA ILE A 119 -0.11 -9.04 -17.33
C ILE A 119 0.50 -10.24 -18.04
N ASP A 120 0.60 -11.37 -17.35
CA ASP A 120 1.05 -12.66 -17.88
C ASP A 120 0.24 -13.80 -17.26
N GLU A 121 -0.90 -14.09 -17.84
CA GLU A 121 -1.80 -15.14 -17.33
C GLU A 121 -1.19 -16.56 -17.38
N LYS A 122 -0.18 -16.75 -18.21
CA LYS A 122 0.46 -18.06 -18.39
C LYS A 122 1.56 -18.34 -17.39
N ASN A 123 2.47 -17.37 -17.19
CA ASN A 123 3.67 -17.57 -16.38
C ASN A 123 3.75 -16.60 -15.18
N GLY A 124 2.82 -15.65 -15.10
CA GLY A 124 2.79 -14.67 -14.03
C GLY A 124 2.25 -15.22 -12.71
N THR A 125 2.33 -14.41 -11.69
CA THR A 125 1.86 -14.68 -10.33
C THR A 125 0.87 -13.61 -9.88
N VAL A 126 -0.18 -13.99 -9.18
CA VAL A 126 -1.08 -13.04 -8.52
C VAL A 126 -0.31 -12.31 -7.41
N ILE A 127 -0.39 -10.99 -7.40
CA ILE A 127 0.25 -10.19 -6.36
C ILE A 127 -0.52 -10.38 -5.04
N TYR A 128 0.19 -10.80 -4.01
CA TYR A 128 -0.31 -10.89 -2.63
C TYR A 128 0.43 -9.91 -1.73
N PRO A 129 -0.11 -9.56 -0.55
CA PRO A 129 0.58 -8.67 0.40
C PRO A 129 2.03 -9.08 0.70
N LYS A 130 2.32 -10.39 0.77
CA LYS A 130 3.68 -10.91 0.98
C LYS A 130 4.69 -10.43 -0.07
N HIS A 131 4.26 -10.28 -1.34
CA HIS A 131 5.15 -9.80 -2.41
C HIS A 131 5.47 -8.31 -2.23
N VAL A 132 4.48 -7.51 -1.82
CA VAL A 132 4.66 -6.09 -1.51
C VAL A 132 5.59 -5.93 -0.31
N HIS A 133 5.36 -6.67 0.77
CA HIS A 133 6.21 -6.64 1.96
C HIS A 133 7.66 -7.04 1.65
N LYS A 134 7.86 -8.11 0.86
CA LYS A 134 9.20 -8.55 0.45
C LYS A 134 9.92 -7.46 -0.36
N ALA A 135 9.23 -6.88 -1.34
CA ALA A 135 9.80 -5.82 -2.17
C ALA A 135 10.12 -4.55 -1.37
N VAL A 136 9.25 -4.13 -0.44
CA VAL A 136 9.50 -2.99 0.46
C VAL A 136 10.72 -3.25 1.35
N ARG A 137 10.85 -4.44 1.95
CA ARG A 137 12.04 -4.79 2.76
C ARG A 137 13.32 -4.71 1.94
N ARG A 138 13.31 -5.25 0.74
CA ARG A 138 14.46 -5.18 -0.18
C ARG A 138 14.79 -3.73 -0.52
N TYR A 139 13.80 -2.92 -0.85
CA TYR A 139 13.96 -1.51 -1.15
C TYR A 139 14.56 -0.72 0.01
N LEU A 140 14.11 -1.00 1.23
CA LEU A 140 14.63 -0.36 2.46
C LEU A 140 15.97 -0.93 2.95
N GLY A 141 16.52 -1.94 2.28
CA GLY A 141 17.81 -2.54 2.64
C GLY A 141 17.79 -3.33 3.95
N ILE A 142 16.63 -3.78 4.41
CA ILE A 142 16.50 -4.61 5.62
C ILE A 142 16.36 -6.11 5.32
N GLU A 143 16.39 -6.49 4.06
CA GLU A 143 16.48 -7.89 3.62
C GLU A 143 17.75 -8.56 4.21
N ASN A 144 17.65 -9.80 4.63
CA ASN A 144 18.69 -10.56 5.31
C ASN A 144 19.13 -9.98 6.68
N SER A 145 18.32 -9.13 7.29
CA SER A 145 18.55 -8.69 8.67
C SER A 145 18.07 -9.73 9.68
N SER A 146 18.58 -9.68 10.92
CA SER A 146 18.11 -10.56 12.00
C SER A 146 16.61 -10.43 12.32
N VAL A 147 15.99 -9.33 11.94
CA VAL A 147 14.54 -9.13 12.06
C VAL A 147 13.82 -9.97 11.00
N GLU A 148 14.37 -10.06 9.79
CA GLU A 148 13.77 -10.82 8.72
C GLU A 148 13.85 -12.35 8.97
N GLU A 149 14.91 -12.85 9.61
CA GLU A 149 15.05 -14.26 9.98
C GLU A 149 13.84 -14.80 10.75
N ASN A 150 13.12 -13.96 11.49
CA ASN A 150 11.91 -14.34 12.22
C ASN A 150 10.62 -14.18 11.41
N LEU A 151 10.67 -13.57 10.22
CA LEU A 151 9.53 -13.21 9.37
C LEU A 151 9.85 -13.52 7.89
N GLU A 152 10.43 -14.68 7.64
CA GLU A 152 10.85 -15.07 6.28
C GLU A 152 9.68 -15.17 5.31
N PHE A 153 9.91 -14.68 4.11
CA PHE A 153 9.04 -14.90 2.95
C PHE A 153 9.57 -16.04 2.06
N THR A 154 9.66 -17.23 2.63
CA THR A 154 10.07 -18.42 1.87
C THR A 154 9.11 -18.68 0.69
N ASN A 155 9.67 -19.10 -0.46
CA ASN A 155 8.90 -19.37 -1.68
C ASN A 155 7.99 -18.22 -2.11
N THR A 156 8.51 -16.99 -2.01
CA THR A 156 7.80 -15.76 -2.45
C THR A 156 8.57 -15.14 -3.60
N GLU A 157 7.91 -14.93 -4.71
CA GLU A 157 8.48 -14.32 -5.91
C GLU A 157 8.95 -12.88 -5.63
N ASP A 158 10.00 -12.47 -6.33
CA ASP A 158 10.54 -11.12 -6.27
C ASP A 158 9.93 -10.24 -7.37
N PHE A 159 9.11 -9.29 -6.96
CA PHE A 159 8.54 -8.31 -7.88
C PHE A 159 9.42 -7.05 -7.95
N ASN A 160 9.67 -6.55 -9.17
CA ASN A 160 10.50 -5.36 -9.41
C ASN A 160 9.72 -4.04 -9.26
N PHE A 161 8.94 -3.89 -8.18
CA PHE A 161 8.09 -2.71 -7.97
C PHE A 161 8.86 -1.39 -7.93
N PHE A 162 10.12 -1.43 -7.55
CA PHE A 162 11.00 -0.27 -7.36
C PHE A 162 12.06 -0.10 -8.48
N ALA A 163 11.84 -0.74 -9.63
CA ALA A 163 12.71 -0.58 -10.81
C ALA A 163 12.31 0.64 -11.65
#